data_891fd779fe548aaf575ac43260307641
#
_entry.id   891fd779fe548aaf575ac43260307641
#
_cell.length_a   1.000
_cell.length_b   1.000
_cell.length_c   1.000
_cell.angle_alpha   90.00
_cell.angle_beta   90.00
_cell.angle_gamma   90.00
#
_symmetry.space_group_name_H-M   'P 1'
#
loop_
_entity.id
_entity.type
_entity.pdbx_description
1 polymer ?
#
loop_
_entity_poly.entity_id
_entity_poly.type
_entity_poly.pdbx_seq_one_letter_code
_entity_poly.pdbx_strand_id
1 'polypeptide(L)'
;MLSLEKNRSSRPIAIWLLIGVAMLMIQVLLGGITRLTGSGLSITEWKPIMGAIPPLNDHDWNLAFEKYKQIAQYKYINTGFSLADFKSIFFWEWFHRLWARLIAVAFLIPFIIFIIQKRFKKEMINPMIILFLLGALQGLVGWIMVQSGLEDSELVYVSHYKLAIHFILALILIGYTLWFALKLLVPQNQLTYNSKLRKYTLAVIVLLVIQLIYGAFMAGLKAAPFAPTWPTINGAWFPSQLQSYNNANHSGIGFLFDNPLMVHFIHRTLAYITTILIFAWWWMSKKATGTALLHRSALLPVLLVFVQVLLGILAILYSVYPKKLIGIAVAHQFVAMLLLLSFIYLLYLIRNKPLKN
;
A
#
# COMPACT_ATOMS: atom_id res chain seq x y z
N MET A 1 40.65 1.13 3.15
CA MET A 1 40.36 2.56 2.97
C MET A 1 39.41 2.84 1.78
N LEU A 2 39.61 2.29 0.61
CA LEU A 2 38.75 2.52 -0.59
C LEU A 2 37.24 2.22 -0.40
N SER A 3 36.87 1.27 0.47
CA SER A 3 35.47 0.93 0.73
C SER A 3 34.73 1.96 1.59
N LEU A 4 35.42 2.66 2.48
CA LEU A 4 34.86 3.69 3.37
C LEU A 4 34.64 5.02 2.65
N GLU A 5 35.51 5.40 1.72
CA GLU A 5 35.32 6.58 0.86
C GLU A 5 34.16 6.38 -0.12
N LYS A 6 34.01 5.16 -0.66
CA LYS A 6 32.88 4.80 -1.54
C LYS A 6 31.52 4.99 -0.84
N ASN A 7 31.46 4.73 0.47
CA ASN A 7 30.23 4.88 1.27
C ASN A 7 29.91 6.35 1.64
N ARG A 8 30.90 7.20 1.89
CA ARG A 8 30.66 8.62 2.23
C ARG A 8 30.05 9.42 1.10
N SER A 9 30.46 9.18 -0.16
CA SER A 9 29.95 9.90 -1.34
C SER A 9 28.48 9.60 -1.66
N SER A 10 27.97 8.40 -1.37
CA SER A 10 26.59 7.99 -1.69
C SER A 10 25.60 8.12 -0.52
N ARG A 11 26.10 8.42 0.70
CA ARG A 11 25.27 8.53 1.90
C ARG A 11 24.14 9.60 1.80
N PRO A 12 24.38 10.82 1.27
CA PRO A 12 23.32 11.80 1.09
C PRO A 12 22.20 11.31 0.16
N ILE A 13 22.55 10.60 -0.94
CA ILE A 13 21.57 10.01 -1.85
C ILE A 13 20.75 8.94 -1.13
N ALA A 14 21.39 8.10 -0.32
CA ALA A 14 20.70 7.07 0.44
C ALA A 14 19.73 7.65 1.48
N ILE A 15 20.13 8.72 2.19
CA ILE A 15 19.27 9.41 3.16
C ILE A 15 18.07 10.04 2.43
N TRP A 16 18.28 10.71 1.31
CA TRP A 16 17.22 11.26 0.49
C TRP A 16 16.21 10.18 0.04
N LEU A 17 16.69 9.01 -0.41
CA LEU A 17 15.83 7.88 -0.76
C LEU A 17 15.04 7.36 0.45
N LEU A 18 15.64 7.28 1.64
CA LEU A 18 14.93 6.87 2.86
C LEU A 18 13.86 7.89 3.29
N ILE A 19 14.13 9.20 3.11
CA ILE A 19 13.11 10.24 3.28
C ILE A 19 11.97 10.02 2.29
N GLY A 20 12.30 9.71 1.01
CA GLY A 20 11.32 9.34 0.01
C GLY A 20 10.47 8.12 0.40
N VAL A 21 11.10 7.07 0.95
CA VAL A 21 10.37 5.91 1.50
C VAL A 21 9.37 6.34 2.59
N ALA A 22 9.82 7.16 3.56
CA ALA A 22 8.95 7.64 4.63
C ALA A 22 7.79 8.49 4.09
N MET A 23 8.04 9.39 3.12
CA MET A 23 6.99 10.20 2.49
C MET A 23 5.98 9.34 1.72
N LEU A 24 6.45 8.32 0.98
CA LEU A 24 5.58 7.37 0.27
C LEU A 24 4.75 6.52 1.25
N MET A 25 5.29 6.14 2.40
CA MET A 25 4.54 5.44 3.45
C MET A 25 3.41 6.32 4.01
N ILE A 26 3.67 7.61 4.25
CA ILE A 26 2.64 8.58 4.64
C ILE A 26 1.59 8.73 3.55
N GLN A 27 1.99 8.75 2.26
CA GLN A 27 1.06 8.79 1.13
C GLN A 27 0.09 7.61 1.15
N VAL A 28 0.57 6.40 1.42
CA VAL A 28 -0.27 5.20 1.53
C VAL A 28 -1.24 5.30 2.72
N LEU A 29 -0.80 5.86 3.85
CA LEU A 29 -1.69 6.14 4.99
C LEU A 29 -2.80 7.14 4.63
N LEU A 30 -2.44 8.24 3.98
CA LEU A 30 -3.41 9.25 3.52
C LEU A 30 -4.40 8.67 2.53
N GLY A 31 -3.95 7.80 1.61
CA GLY A 31 -4.83 7.05 0.70
C GLY A 31 -5.81 6.15 1.43
N GLY A 32 -5.36 5.46 2.49
CA GLY A 32 -6.21 4.66 3.36
C GLY A 32 -7.29 5.50 4.07
N ILE A 33 -6.92 6.65 4.62
CA ILE A 33 -7.85 7.58 5.26
C ILE A 33 -8.86 8.11 4.23
N THR A 34 -8.40 8.61 3.08
CA THR A 34 -9.24 9.12 1.98
C THR A 34 -10.29 8.10 1.57
N ARG A 35 -9.89 6.83 1.43
CA ARG A 35 -10.80 5.75 1.07
C ARG A 35 -11.80 5.44 2.19
N LEU A 36 -11.36 5.33 3.46
CA LEU A 36 -12.21 4.95 4.60
C LEU A 36 -13.20 6.05 5.00
N THR A 37 -12.86 7.31 4.75
CA THR A 37 -13.75 8.46 4.94
C THR A 37 -14.70 8.70 3.77
N GLY A 38 -14.60 7.91 2.69
CA GLY A 38 -15.41 8.11 1.49
C GLY A 38 -15.04 9.36 0.69
N SER A 39 -13.84 9.90 0.91
CA SER A 39 -13.42 11.21 0.35
C SER A 39 -12.94 11.16 -1.10
N GLY A 40 -12.60 9.97 -1.62
CA GLY A 40 -11.81 9.82 -2.87
C GLY A 40 -12.51 10.20 -4.18
N LEU A 41 -13.73 10.74 -4.13
CA LEU A 41 -14.49 11.27 -5.27
C LEU A 41 -14.99 12.70 -5.03
N SER A 42 -14.52 13.38 -3.98
CA SER A 42 -14.97 14.73 -3.62
C SER A 42 -14.43 15.82 -4.57
N ILE A 43 -13.28 15.56 -5.21
CA ILE A 43 -12.65 16.46 -6.18
C ILE A 43 -12.87 15.90 -7.59
N THR A 44 -13.88 16.41 -8.28
CA THR A 44 -14.33 15.92 -9.58
C THR A 44 -13.45 16.36 -10.75
N GLU A 45 -12.57 17.35 -10.57
CA GLU A 45 -11.74 17.90 -11.62
C GLU A 45 -10.27 17.49 -11.49
N TRP A 46 -9.64 17.21 -12.61
CA TRP A 46 -8.21 16.96 -12.69
C TRP A 46 -7.45 18.25 -12.95
N LYS A 47 -6.86 18.82 -11.90
CA LYS A 47 -6.02 20.03 -11.98
C LYS A 47 -4.66 19.73 -11.35
N PRO A 48 -3.69 19.21 -12.12
CA PRO A 48 -2.43 18.69 -11.55
C PRO A 48 -1.61 19.77 -10.84
N ILE A 49 -1.56 21.00 -11.35
CA ILE A 49 -0.80 22.12 -10.77
C ILE A 49 -1.72 23.01 -9.93
N MET A 50 -2.75 23.59 -10.53
CA MET A 50 -3.64 24.55 -9.86
C MET A 50 -4.44 23.93 -8.69
N GLY A 51 -4.69 22.62 -8.71
CA GLY A 51 -5.36 21.90 -7.64
C GLY A 51 -4.51 21.71 -6.36
N ALA A 52 -3.33 22.33 -6.26
CA ALA A 52 -2.57 22.41 -5.03
C ALA A 52 -3.21 23.38 -4.02
N ILE A 53 -3.92 24.39 -4.49
CA ILE A 53 -4.60 25.39 -3.68
C ILE A 53 -6.07 24.96 -3.54
N PRO A 54 -6.61 24.82 -2.30
CA PRO A 54 -8.03 24.51 -2.10
C PRO A 54 -8.89 25.73 -2.40
N PRO A 55 -10.22 25.61 -2.49
CA PRO A 55 -11.11 26.76 -2.56
C PRO A 55 -10.86 27.73 -1.41
N LEU A 56 -10.71 29.05 -1.72
CA LEU A 56 -10.30 30.06 -0.73
C LEU A 56 -11.46 30.93 -0.24
N ASN A 57 -12.58 30.95 -0.97
CA ASN A 57 -13.75 31.77 -0.66
C ASN A 57 -15.04 30.95 -0.79
N ASP A 58 -16.14 31.48 -0.26
CA ASP A 58 -17.42 30.78 -0.25
C ASP A 58 -18.00 30.54 -1.67
N HIS A 59 -17.70 31.39 -2.61
CA HIS A 59 -18.11 31.20 -4.02
C HIS A 59 -17.46 29.92 -4.59
N ASP A 60 -16.15 29.78 -4.46
CA ASP A 60 -15.40 28.63 -4.96
C ASP A 60 -15.78 27.33 -4.24
N TRP A 61 -16.05 27.40 -2.92
CA TRP A 61 -16.55 26.27 -2.16
C TRP A 61 -17.93 25.81 -2.64
N ASN A 62 -18.85 26.73 -2.86
CA ASN A 62 -20.17 26.39 -3.37
C ASN A 62 -20.08 25.81 -4.79
N LEU A 63 -19.22 26.38 -5.67
CA LEU A 63 -19.01 25.84 -7.00
C LEU A 63 -18.47 24.40 -6.97
N ALA A 64 -17.49 24.11 -6.11
CA ALA A 64 -16.95 22.76 -5.92
C ALA A 64 -18.01 21.79 -5.40
N PHE A 65 -18.86 22.22 -4.47
CA PHE A 65 -19.93 21.42 -3.92
C PHE A 65 -21.03 21.13 -4.94
N GLU A 66 -21.43 22.11 -5.76
CA GLU A 66 -22.39 21.89 -6.85
C GLU A 66 -21.89 20.86 -7.87
N LYS A 67 -20.57 20.85 -8.20
CA LYS A 67 -19.97 19.81 -9.04
C LYS A 67 -20.03 18.43 -8.38
N TYR A 68 -19.75 18.35 -7.08
CA TYR A 68 -19.85 17.10 -6.31
C TYR A 68 -21.29 16.55 -6.28
N LYS A 69 -22.29 17.41 -6.22
CA LYS A 69 -23.71 17.01 -6.23
C LYS A 69 -24.14 16.28 -7.52
N GLN A 70 -23.37 16.41 -8.60
CA GLN A 70 -23.70 15.76 -9.88
C GLN A 70 -23.29 14.29 -9.95
N ILE A 71 -22.36 13.82 -9.10
CA ILE A 71 -21.87 12.44 -9.14
C ILE A 71 -22.77 11.47 -8.37
N ALA A 72 -22.67 10.17 -8.74
CA ALA A 72 -23.45 9.09 -8.13
C ALA A 72 -23.27 9.00 -6.59
N GLN A 73 -22.04 9.22 -6.09
CA GLN A 73 -21.76 9.15 -4.65
C GLN A 73 -22.62 10.14 -3.85
N TYR A 74 -22.80 11.38 -4.32
CA TYR A 74 -23.68 12.33 -3.67
C TYR A 74 -25.14 11.88 -3.79
N LYS A 75 -25.60 11.57 -5.02
CA LYS A 75 -27.00 11.27 -5.32
C LYS A 75 -27.55 10.07 -4.54
N TYR A 76 -26.70 9.04 -4.31
CA TYR A 76 -27.16 7.78 -3.70
C TYR A 76 -26.72 7.60 -2.24
N ILE A 77 -25.65 8.28 -1.80
CA ILE A 77 -25.09 8.06 -0.45
C ILE A 77 -25.10 9.32 0.40
N ASN A 78 -24.70 10.47 -0.15
CA ASN A 78 -24.43 11.69 0.59
C ASN A 78 -25.44 12.81 0.30
N THR A 79 -26.68 12.48 -0.10
CA THR A 79 -27.75 13.43 -0.46
C THR A 79 -28.04 14.48 0.61
N GLY A 80 -27.82 14.13 1.90
CA GLY A 80 -28.04 15.04 3.03
C GLY A 80 -26.83 15.87 3.45
N PHE A 81 -25.71 15.82 2.71
CA PHE A 81 -24.51 16.56 3.09
C PHE A 81 -24.73 18.07 3.01
N SER A 82 -24.35 18.74 4.08
CA SER A 82 -24.13 20.18 4.11
C SER A 82 -22.78 20.55 3.46
N LEU A 83 -22.58 21.85 3.20
CA LEU A 83 -21.27 22.35 2.75
C LEU A 83 -20.14 22.01 3.75
N ALA A 84 -20.44 21.97 5.05
CA ALA A 84 -19.45 21.62 6.08
C ALA A 84 -19.04 20.13 5.99
N ASP A 85 -19.98 19.23 5.75
CA ASP A 85 -19.70 17.81 5.53
C ASP A 85 -18.86 17.60 4.26
N PHE A 86 -19.21 18.32 3.18
CA PHE A 86 -18.42 18.30 1.95
C PHE A 86 -16.99 18.80 2.16
N LYS A 87 -16.78 19.92 2.87
CA LYS A 87 -15.44 20.44 3.21
C LYS A 87 -14.62 19.39 3.95
N SER A 88 -15.23 18.59 4.82
CA SER A 88 -14.54 17.53 5.57
C SER A 88 -14.01 16.41 4.67
N ILE A 89 -14.79 15.91 3.72
CA ILE A 89 -14.34 14.88 2.78
C ILE A 89 -13.37 15.46 1.74
N PHE A 90 -13.61 16.69 1.28
CA PHE A 90 -12.72 17.40 0.36
C PHE A 90 -11.32 17.54 0.94
N PHE A 91 -11.18 17.86 2.23
CA PHE A 91 -9.89 18.03 2.90
C PHE A 91 -9.01 16.80 2.76
N TRP A 92 -9.52 15.59 3.02
CA TRP A 92 -8.72 14.36 2.97
C TRP A 92 -8.25 14.02 1.55
N GLU A 93 -9.10 14.21 0.54
CA GLU A 93 -8.70 13.99 -0.85
C GLU A 93 -7.70 15.05 -1.32
N TRP A 94 -7.96 16.32 -1.03
CA TRP A 94 -7.04 17.41 -1.35
C TRP A 94 -5.67 17.19 -0.68
N PHE A 95 -5.63 16.84 0.59
CA PHE A 95 -4.39 16.61 1.33
C PHE A 95 -3.61 15.41 0.79
N HIS A 96 -4.29 14.33 0.42
CA HIS A 96 -3.67 13.18 -0.27
C HIS A 96 -3.04 13.61 -1.61
N ARG A 97 -3.75 14.39 -2.42
CA ARG A 97 -3.25 14.93 -3.70
C ARG A 97 -2.13 15.95 -3.50
N LEU A 98 -2.19 16.79 -2.47
CA LEU A 98 -1.13 17.75 -2.13
C LEU A 98 0.14 17.01 -1.70
N TRP A 99 0.03 16.00 -0.84
CA TRP A 99 1.17 15.22 -0.40
C TRP A 99 1.88 14.52 -1.57
N ALA A 100 1.14 14.00 -2.54
CA ALA A 100 1.72 13.45 -3.76
C ALA A 100 2.55 14.48 -4.55
N ARG A 101 2.09 15.74 -4.63
CA ARG A 101 2.86 16.84 -5.25
C ARG A 101 4.13 17.16 -4.46
N LEU A 102 4.05 17.17 -3.13
CA LEU A 102 5.21 17.36 -2.26
C LEU A 102 6.25 16.26 -2.43
N ILE A 103 5.82 15.00 -2.61
CA ILE A 103 6.73 13.90 -2.94
C ILE A 103 7.45 14.15 -4.28
N ALA A 104 6.73 14.61 -5.31
CA ALA A 104 7.34 14.93 -6.59
C ALA A 104 8.39 16.04 -6.47
N VAL A 105 8.12 17.09 -5.70
CA VAL A 105 9.05 18.19 -5.41
C VAL A 105 10.26 17.69 -4.61
N ALA A 106 10.03 16.91 -3.55
CA ALA A 106 11.06 16.32 -2.69
C ALA A 106 11.94 15.30 -3.44
N PHE A 107 11.43 14.72 -4.52
CA PHE A 107 12.22 13.90 -5.43
C PHE A 107 13.00 14.79 -6.42
N LEU A 108 12.33 15.69 -7.12
CA LEU A 108 12.88 16.42 -8.25
C LEU A 108 14.00 17.40 -7.84
N ILE A 109 13.82 18.17 -6.76
CA ILE A 109 14.79 19.21 -6.35
C ILE A 109 16.14 18.58 -5.97
N PRO A 110 16.22 17.60 -5.02
CA PRO A 110 17.49 16.97 -4.71
C PRO A 110 18.07 16.18 -5.89
N PHE A 111 17.24 15.59 -6.76
CA PHE A 111 17.71 14.92 -7.96
C PHE A 111 18.49 15.87 -8.86
N ILE A 112 17.96 17.06 -9.14
CA ILE A 112 18.65 18.10 -9.94
C ILE A 112 19.94 18.54 -9.23
N ILE A 113 19.89 18.80 -7.91
CA ILE A 113 21.05 19.20 -7.13
C ILE A 113 22.16 18.14 -7.22
N PHE A 114 21.82 16.86 -7.09
CA PHE A 114 22.81 15.76 -7.17
C PHE A 114 23.38 15.58 -8.59
N ILE A 115 22.60 15.89 -9.65
CA ILE A 115 23.12 15.95 -11.03
C ILE A 115 24.16 17.06 -11.16
N ILE A 116 23.82 18.29 -10.75
CA ILE A 116 24.72 19.46 -10.83
C ILE A 116 26.01 19.20 -10.04
N GLN A 117 25.88 18.58 -8.86
CA GLN A 117 27.03 18.21 -8.00
C GLN A 117 27.79 16.97 -8.51
N LYS A 118 27.38 16.38 -9.65
CA LYS A 118 27.98 15.15 -10.21
C LYS A 118 28.10 13.98 -9.21
N ARG A 119 27.12 13.87 -8.29
CA ARG A 119 27.11 12.82 -7.25
C ARG A 119 26.63 11.47 -7.75
N PHE A 120 25.87 11.42 -8.86
CA PHE A 120 25.41 10.16 -9.42
C PHE A 120 26.53 9.44 -10.15
N LYS A 121 26.78 8.20 -9.77
CA LYS A 121 27.60 7.28 -10.53
C LYS A 121 26.80 6.74 -11.71
N LYS A 122 27.49 6.32 -12.79
CA LYS A 122 26.85 5.77 -13.99
C LYS A 122 25.84 4.64 -13.67
N GLU A 123 26.17 3.79 -12.70
CA GLU A 123 25.31 2.69 -12.23
C GLU A 123 24.04 3.11 -11.48
N MET A 124 23.91 4.39 -11.09
CA MET A 124 22.75 4.94 -10.40
C MET A 124 21.72 5.56 -11.36
N ILE A 125 22.10 5.86 -12.60
CA ILE A 125 21.25 6.59 -13.56
C ILE A 125 19.99 5.79 -13.88
N ASN A 126 20.15 4.53 -14.32
CA ASN A 126 19.01 3.67 -14.67
C ASN A 126 18.05 3.46 -13.48
N PRO A 127 18.53 3.15 -12.25
CA PRO A 127 17.63 3.12 -11.08
C PRO A 127 16.84 4.42 -10.84
N MET A 128 17.45 5.58 -11.06
CA MET A 128 16.73 6.86 -10.89
C MET A 128 15.69 7.08 -11.99
N ILE A 129 15.99 6.72 -13.24
CA ILE A 129 15.01 6.78 -14.32
C ILE A 129 13.81 5.86 -14.01
N ILE A 130 14.06 4.64 -13.53
CA ILE A 130 12.99 3.71 -13.14
C ILE A 130 12.15 4.29 -12.01
N LEU A 131 12.75 4.93 -10.99
CA LEU A 131 12.00 5.61 -9.92
C LEU A 131 11.09 6.71 -10.47
N PHE A 132 11.61 7.52 -11.39
CA PHE A 132 10.83 8.59 -12.04
C PHE A 132 9.64 8.02 -12.82
N LEU A 133 9.87 6.98 -13.63
CA LEU A 133 8.82 6.31 -14.40
C LEU A 133 7.77 5.65 -13.51
N LEU A 134 8.18 4.97 -12.43
CA LEU A 134 7.26 4.38 -11.46
C LEU A 134 6.42 5.45 -10.75
N GLY A 135 7.02 6.60 -10.40
CA GLY A 135 6.29 7.72 -9.80
C GLY A 135 5.26 8.34 -10.76
N ALA A 136 5.63 8.54 -12.03
CA ALA A 136 4.73 9.02 -13.06
C ALA A 136 3.58 8.04 -13.32
N LEU A 137 3.90 6.74 -13.43
CA LEU A 137 2.91 5.67 -13.60
C LEU A 137 1.95 5.60 -12.40
N GLN A 138 2.45 5.78 -11.17
CA GLN A 138 1.63 5.83 -9.96
C GLN A 138 0.60 6.96 -10.02
N GLY A 139 0.99 8.15 -10.47
CA GLY A 139 0.08 9.27 -10.67
C GLY A 139 -0.98 9.00 -11.74
N LEU A 140 -0.58 8.43 -12.87
CA LEU A 140 -1.47 8.05 -13.97
C LEU A 140 -2.51 7.01 -13.53
N VAL A 141 -2.06 5.92 -12.88
CA VAL A 141 -2.95 4.86 -12.40
C VAL A 141 -3.91 5.38 -11.33
N GLY A 142 -3.44 6.30 -10.45
CA GLY A 142 -4.31 6.97 -9.47
C GLY A 142 -5.41 7.81 -10.14
N TRP A 143 -5.08 8.52 -11.21
CA TRP A 143 -6.07 9.26 -11.99
C TRP A 143 -7.10 8.33 -12.65
N ILE A 144 -6.65 7.27 -13.34
CA ILE A 144 -7.53 6.25 -13.98
C ILE A 144 -8.44 5.59 -12.92
N MET A 145 -7.94 5.39 -11.70
CA MET A 145 -8.74 4.84 -10.61
C MET A 145 -9.89 5.80 -10.23
N VAL A 146 -9.60 7.08 -10.04
CA VAL A 146 -10.62 8.09 -9.67
C VAL A 146 -11.65 8.25 -10.78
N GLN A 147 -11.23 8.29 -12.06
CA GLN A 147 -12.15 8.38 -13.21
C GLN A 147 -13.18 7.25 -13.21
N SER A 148 -12.81 6.04 -12.77
CA SER A 148 -13.75 4.91 -12.74
C SER A 148 -14.94 5.09 -11.79
N GLY A 149 -14.89 6.02 -10.86
CA GLY A 149 -16.00 6.34 -9.97
C GLY A 149 -16.71 7.67 -10.30
N LEU A 150 -16.16 8.43 -11.27
CA LEU A 150 -16.74 9.71 -11.70
C LEU A 150 -17.51 9.59 -13.02
N GLU A 151 -17.05 8.73 -13.94
CA GLU A 151 -17.63 8.60 -15.29
C GLU A 151 -18.90 7.74 -15.29
N ASP A 152 -19.00 6.76 -14.39
CA ASP A 152 -20.16 5.88 -14.29
C ASP A 152 -21.22 6.50 -13.38
N SER A 153 -22.42 6.72 -13.92
CA SER A 153 -23.54 7.31 -13.20
C SER A 153 -24.14 6.39 -12.12
N GLU A 154 -23.77 5.12 -12.10
CA GLU A 154 -24.27 4.11 -11.14
C GLU A 154 -23.22 3.76 -10.07
N LEU A 155 -21.93 3.95 -10.36
CA LEU A 155 -20.87 3.60 -9.42
C LEU A 155 -20.68 4.70 -8.35
N VAL A 156 -20.93 4.33 -7.12
CA VAL A 156 -20.76 5.20 -5.94
C VAL A 156 -19.35 5.16 -5.33
N TYR A 157 -18.50 4.27 -5.81
CA TYR A 157 -17.10 4.08 -5.39
C TYR A 157 -16.20 3.77 -6.59
N VAL A 158 -14.89 4.00 -6.43
CA VAL A 158 -13.89 3.59 -7.43
C VAL A 158 -13.86 2.06 -7.58
N SER A 159 -13.48 1.59 -8.76
CA SER A 159 -13.28 0.16 -9.03
C SER A 159 -12.29 -0.47 -8.05
N HIS A 160 -12.68 -1.57 -7.38
CA HIS A 160 -11.80 -2.29 -6.45
C HIS A 160 -10.58 -2.92 -7.14
N TYR A 161 -10.66 -3.25 -8.42
CA TYR A 161 -9.53 -3.69 -9.23
C TYR A 161 -8.51 -2.57 -9.43
N LYS A 162 -8.98 -1.37 -9.84
CA LYS A 162 -8.10 -0.22 -10.05
C LYS A 162 -7.50 0.26 -8.73
N LEU A 163 -8.25 0.16 -7.62
CA LEU A 163 -7.75 0.41 -6.26
C LEU A 163 -6.61 -0.55 -5.89
N ALA A 164 -6.78 -1.85 -6.17
CA ALA A 164 -5.74 -2.85 -5.89
C ALA A 164 -4.48 -2.61 -6.74
N ILE A 165 -4.63 -2.31 -8.03
CA ILE A 165 -3.50 -2.00 -8.93
C ILE A 165 -2.75 -0.77 -8.43
N HIS A 166 -3.45 0.31 -8.09
CA HIS A 166 -2.85 1.55 -7.56
C HIS A 166 -2.10 1.29 -6.25
N PHE A 167 -2.69 0.52 -5.35
CA PHE A 167 -2.07 0.16 -4.07
C PHE A 167 -0.82 -0.70 -4.24
N ILE A 168 -0.87 -1.76 -5.06
CA ILE A 168 0.29 -2.62 -5.30
C ILE A 168 1.41 -1.88 -6.01
N LEU A 169 1.09 -1.01 -6.97
CA LEU A 169 2.08 -0.18 -7.64
C LEU A 169 2.78 0.78 -6.66
N ALA A 170 2.04 1.35 -5.69
CA ALA A 170 2.64 2.15 -4.61
C ALA A 170 3.63 1.32 -3.76
N LEU A 171 3.27 0.08 -3.42
CA LEU A 171 4.17 -0.82 -2.67
C LEU A 171 5.41 -1.23 -3.47
N ILE A 172 5.29 -1.41 -4.80
CA ILE A 172 6.43 -1.65 -5.69
C ILE A 172 7.35 -0.42 -5.68
N LEU A 173 6.81 0.78 -5.82
CA LEU A 173 7.59 2.03 -5.78
C LEU A 173 8.33 2.19 -4.45
N ILE A 174 7.67 1.97 -3.31
CA ILE A 174 8.30 2.01 -1.98
C ILE A 174 9.38 0.94 -1.85
N GLY A 175 9.08 -0.30 -2.22
CA GLY A 175 10.00 -1.42 -2.14
C GLY A 175 11.23 -1.22 -3.02
N TYR A 176 11.06 -0.69 -4.24
CA TYR A 176 12.16 -0.38 -5.14
C TYR A 176 13.03 0.76 -4.57
N THR A 177 12.44 1.81 -4.05
CA THR A 177 13.15 2.93 -3.41
C THR A 177 13.96 2.45 -2.21
N LEU A 178 13.36 1.63 -1.34
CA LEU A 178 14.03 1.01 -0.21
C LEU A 178 15.18 0.11 -0.66
N TRP A 179 14.96 -0.76 -1.66
CA TRP A 179 16.00 -1.64 -2.20
C TRP A 179 17.20 -0.87 -2.69
N PHE A 180 16.98 0.24 -3.39
CA PHE A 180 18.08 1.06 -3.88
C PHE A 180 18.80 1.80 -2.75
N ALA A 181 18.10 2.31 -1.74
CA ALA A 181 18.71 2.87 -0.54
C ALA A 181 19.60 1.85 0.20
N LEU A 182 19.12 0.61 0.35
CA LEU A 182 19.86 -0.48 0.99
C LEU A 182 21.13 -0.83 0.20
N LYS A 183 21.09 -0.78 -1.14
CA LYS A 183 22.27 -1.01 -2.00
C LYS A 183 23.40 0.01 -1.73
N LEU A 184 23.03 1.23 -1.31
CA LEU A 184 23.98 2.29 -1.00
C LEU A 184 24.48 2.25 0.46
N LEU A 185 23.70 1.65 1.38
CA LEU A 185 23.95 1.70 2.83
C LEU A 185 24.54 0.41 3.39
N VAL A 186 24.07 -0.74 2.92
CA VAL A 186 24.43 -2.03 3.53
C VAL A 186 25.76 -2.54 2.96
N PRO A 187 26.80 -2.72 3.79
CA PRO A 187 28.09 -3.25 3.36
C PRO A 187 28.00 -4.73 2.94
N GLN A 188 28.87 -5.15 2.03
CA GLN A 188 28.89 -6.53 1.49
C GLN A 188 29.13 -7.59 2.57
N ASN A 189 29.91 -7.29 3.61
CA ASN A 189 30.18 -8.19 4.72
C ASN A 189 28.98 -8.44 5.65
N GLN A 190 27.88 -7.69 5.48
CA GLN A 190 26.61 -7.89 6.18
C GLN A 190 25.64 -8.80 5.40
N LEU A 191 26.01 -9.23 4.19
CA LEU A 191 25.17 -10.11 3.39
C LEU A 191 25.36 -11.59 3.79
N THR A 192 24.25 -12.32 3.76
CA THR A 192 24.22 -13.77 4.03
C THR A 192 23.98 -14.52 2.73
N TYR A 193 24.79 -15.58 2.46
CA TYR A 193 24.65 -16.39 1.26
C TYR A 193 23.93 -17.70 1.57
N ASN A 194 22.60 -17.74 1.34
CA ASN A 194 21.76 -18.89 1.57
C ASN A 194 20.63 -18.97 0.54
N SER A 195 20.83 -19.76 -0.52
CA SER A 195 19.88 -19.86 -1.63
C SER A 195 18.52 -20.47 -1.19
N LYS A 196 18.51 -21.41 -0.24
CA LYS A 196 17.27 -22.02 0.28
C LYS A 196 16.42 -20.98 1.03
N LEU A 197 17.05 -20.28 1.98
CA LEU A 197 16.36 -19.25 2.75
C LEU A 197 15.86 -18.11 1.85
N ARG A 198 16.65 -17.72 0.83
CA ARG A 198 16.26 -16.72 -0.17
C ARG A 198 15.02 -17.13 -0.95
N LYS A 199 14.96 -18.37 -1.47
CA LYS A 199 13.79 -18.89 -2.18
C LYS A 199 12.55 -18.87 -1.30
N TYR A 200 12.69 -19.27 -0.04
CA TYR A 200 11.60 -19.24 0.91
C TYR A 200 11.13 -17.81 1.24
N THR A 201 12.08 -16.86 1.39
CA THR A 201 11.76 -15.43 1.55
C THR A 201 10.97 -14.89 0.37
N LEU A 202 11.35 -15.26 -0.87
CA LEU A 202 10.60 -14.88 -2.07
C LEU A 202 9.18 -15.47 -2.08
N ALA A 203 9.03 -16.74 -1.70
CA ALA A 203 7.71 -17.37 -1.61
C ALA A 203 6.79 -16.64 -0.61
N VAL A 204 7.32 -16.26 0.56
CA VAL A 204 6.57 -15.47 1.55
C VAL A 204 6.20 -14.09 0.99
N ILE A 205 7.10 -13.41 0.28
CA ILE A 205 6.81 -12.11 -0.36
C ILE A 205 5.69 -12.25 -1.39
N VAL A 206 5.73 -13.28 -2.25
CA VAL A 206 4.66 -13.53 -3.24
C VAL A 206 3.32 -13.73 -2.55
N LEU A 207 3.27 -14.54 -1.49
CA LEU A 207 2.05 -14.78 -0.74
C LEU A 207 1.56 -13.49 -0.04
N LEU A 208 2.46 -12.68 0.52
CA LEU A 208 2.13 -11.37 1.10
C LEU A 208 1.55 -10.43 0.05
N VAL A 209 2.08 -10.41 -1.17
CA VAL A 209 1.52 -9.59 -2.25
C VAL A 209 0.11 -10.05 -2.61
N ILE A 210 -0.14 -11.35 -2.71
CA ILE A 210 -1.48 -11.90 -2.94
C ILE A 210 -2.43 -11.51 -1.79
N GLN A 211 -1.97 -11.64 -0.54
CA GLN A 211 -2.72 -11.23 0.65
C GLN A 211 -3.07 -9.73 0.64
N LEU A 212 -2.16 -8.87 0.17
CA LEU A 212 -2.36 -7.42 0.05
C LEU A 212 -3.35 -7.07 -1.08
N ILE A 213 -3.35 -7.81 -2.18
CA ILE A 213 -4.35 -7.66 -3.25
C ILE A 213 -5.74 -7.98 -2.69
N TYR A 214 -5.91 -9.11 -1.99
CA TYR A 214 -7.19 -9.43 -1.36
C TYR A 214 -7.57 -8.45 -0.24
N GLY A 215 -6.58 -7.88 0.47
CA GLY A 215 -6.82 -6.76 1.40
C GLY A 215 -7.35 -5.50 0.71
N ALA A 216 -6.84 -5.19 -0.49
CA ALA A 216 -7.37 -4.08 -1.30
C ALA A 216 -8.78 -4.37 -1.83
N PHE A 217 -9.09 -5.62 -2.21
CA PHE A 217 -10.45 -6.02 -2.57
C PHE A 217 -11.41 -5.95 -1.37
N MET A 218 -11.00 -6.45 -0.19
CA MET A 218 -11.74 -6.26 1.07
C MET A 218 -12.11 -4.80 1.29
N ALA A 219 -11.13 -3.94 1.07
CA ALA A 219 -11.29 -2.51 1.21
C ALA A 219 -12.21 -1.93 0.13
N GLY A 220 -11.99 -2.21 -1.16
CA GLY A 220 -12.77 -1.71 -2.29
C GLY A 220 -14.24 -2.12 -2.25
N LEU A 221 -14.49 -3.39 -1.98
CA LEU A 221 -15.84 -3.97 -1.88
C LEU A 221 -16.55 -3.67 -0.55
N LYS A 222 -15.87 -3.01 0.41
CA LYS A 222 -16.37 -2.85 1.80
C LYS A 222 -16.83 -4.18 2.41
N ALA A 223 -16.04 -5.24 2.21
CA ALA A 223 -16.45 -6.60 2.51
C ALA A 223 -16.49 -6.95 4.01
N ALA A 224 -15.80 -6.21 4.88
CA ALA A 224 -15.72 -6.54 6.30
C ALA A 224 -17.07 -6.59 7.04
N PRO A 225 -18.04 -5.68 6.83
CA PRO A 225 -19.34 -5.72 7.50
C PRO A 225 -20.23 -6.90 7.10
N PHE A 226 -19.95 -7.60 6.00
CA PHE A 226 -20.73 -8.79 5.58
C PHE A 226 -20.54 -9.97 6.53
N ALA A 227 -19.43 -10.02 7.27
CA ALA A 227 -19.18 -11.05 8.28
C ALA A 227 -18.37 -10.48 9.45
N PRO A 228 -18.99 -9.68 10.34
CA PRO A 228 -18.32 -8.99 11.44
C PRO A 228 -18.02 -9.91 12.63
N THR A 229 -17.67 -11.16 12.37
CA THR A 229 -17.44 -12.21 13.39
C THR A 229 -16.06 -12.85 13.26
N TRP A 230 -15.53 -13.33 14.38
CA TRP A 230 -14.27 -14.07 14.46
C TRP A 230 -14.35 -15.08 15.61
N PRO A 231 -13.78 -16.31 15.50
CA PRO A 231 -12.93 -16.85 14.42
C PRO A 231 -13.71 -17.36 13.20
N THR A 232 -14.98 -17.60 13.31
CA THR A 232 -15.85 -18.07 12.23
C THR A 232 -16.38 -16.92 11.38
N ILE A 233 -16.89 -17.23 10.20
CA ILE A 233 -17.57 -16.32 9.28
C ILE A 233 -19.07 -16.54 9.47
N ASN A 234 -19.74 -15.65 10.23
CA ASN A 234 -21.17 -15.77 10.57
C ASN A 234 -21.54 -17.15 11.14
N GLY A 235 -20.70 -17.69 12.04
CA GLY A 235 -20.92 -18.97 12.69
C GLY A 235 -20.36 -20.22 11.99
N ALA A 236 -19.88 -20.11 10.74
CA ALA A 236 -19.33 -21.22 9.96
C ALA A 236 -17.85 -20.99 9.60
N TRP A 237 -17.05 -22.07 9.51
CA TRP A 237 -15.69 -22.02 9.00
C TRP A 237 -15.65 -21.81 7.49
N PHE A 238 -16.61 -22.40 6.76
CA PHE A 238 -16.87 -22.15 5.35
C PHE A 238 -18.26 -21.54 5.25
N PRO A 239 -18.43 -20.32 4.72
CA PRO A 239 -19.71 -19.64 4.70
C PRO A 239 -20.69 -20.32 3.73
N SER A 240 -21.72 -20.98 4.27
CA SER A 240 -22.79 -21.65 3.50
C SER A 240 -23.58 -20.71 2.62
N GLN A 241 -23.65 -19.42 3.00
CA GLN A 241 -24.29 -18.35 2.22
C GLN A 241 -23.64 -18.12 0.84
N LEU A 242 -22.41 -18.59 0.62
CA LEU A 242 -21.76 -18.54 -0.69
C LEU A 242 -22.55 -19.31 -1.77
N GLN A 243 -23.31 -20.35 -1.40
CA GLN A 243 -24.16 -21.11 -2.32
C GLN A 243 -25.37 -20.28 -2.81
N SER A 244 -25.93 -19.45 -1.95
CA SER A 244 -27.08 -18.58 -2.29
C SER A 244 -26.69 -17.42 -3.20
N TYR A 245 -25.48 -16.91 -3.09
CA TYR A 245 -24.96 -15.83 -3.93
C TYR A 245 -24.60 -16.27 -5.35
N ASN A 246 -24.39 -17.57 -5.58
CA ASN A 246 -24.04 -18.13 -6.88
C ASN A 246 -25.17 -18.02 -7.93
N ASN A 247 -26.38 -17.70 -7.50
CA ASN A 247 -27.57 -17.76 -8.35
C ASN A 247 -27.94 -16.45 -9.05
N ALA A 248 -27.29 -15.31 -8.72
CA ALA A 248 -27.85 -14.05 -9.19
C ALA A 248 -27.04 -13.30 -10.25
N ASN A 249 -25.71 -13.17 -10.20
CA ASN A 249 -24.97 -12.37 -11.22
C ASN A 249 -23.44 -12.59 -11.29
N HIS A 250 -22.85 -13.49 -10.49
CA HIS A 250 -21.40 -13.70 -10.47
C HIS A 250 -21.06 -15.18 -10.62
N SER A 251 -21.24 -15.71 -11.83
CA SER A 251 -20.82 -17.07 -12.17
C SER A 251 -19.39 -17.10 -12.68
N GLY A 252 -18.65 -18.17 -12.39
CA GLY A 252 -17.29 -18.38 -12.87
C GLY A 252 -16.20 -17.75 -12.00
N ILE A 253 -15.05 -17.46 -12.59
CA ILE A 253 -13.83 -17.01 -11.87
C ILE A 253 -14.01 -15.62 -11.21
N GLY A 254 -14.88 -14.77 -11.75
CA GLY A 254 -15.20 -13.45 -11.18
C GLY A 254 -15.73 -13.53 -9.75
N PHE A 255 -16.41 -14.61 -9.39
CA PHE A 255 -16.89 -14.85 -8.03
C PHE A 255 -15.79 -14.76 -6.95
N LEU A 256 -14.56 -15.17 -7.29
CA LEU A 256 -13.42 -15.12 -6.36
C LEU A 256 -12.97 -13.67 -6.04
N PHE A 257 -13.30 -12.70 -6.89
CA PHE A 257 -12.79 -11.34 -6.83
C PHE A 257 -13.87 -10.28 -6.59
N ASP A 258 -15.13 -10.57 -6.98
CA ASP A 258 -16.23 -9.62 -6.94
C ASP A 258 -17.23 -9.90 -5.79
N ASN A 259 -17.26 -11.14 -5.27
CA ASN A 259 -18.15 -11.47 -4.17
C ASN A 259 -17.53 -11.05 -2.81
N PRO A 260 -18.13 -10.12 -2.04
CA PRO A 260 -17.57 -9.63 -0.79
C PRO A 260 -17.29 -10.73 0.24
N LEU A 261 -18.17 -11.72 0.34
CA LEU A 261 -18.03 -12.79 1.33
C LEU A 261 -16.93 -13.80 0.94
N MET A 262 -16.79 -14.09 -0.37
CA MET A 262 -15.71 -14.94 -0.89
C MET A 262 -14.36 -14.24 -0.73
N VAL A 263 -14.25 -12.98 -1.08
CA VAL A 263 -13.03 -12.16 -0.89
C VAL A 263 -12.66 -12.13 0.61
N HIS A 264 -13.64 -11.98 1.48
CA HIS A 264 -13.44 -12.02 2.94
C HIS A 264 -12.90 -13.40 3.39
N PHE A 265 -13.50 -14.49 2.93
CA PHE A 265 -13.06 -15.85 3.23
C PHE A 265 -11.61 -16.09 2.76
N ILE A 266 -11.30 -15.75 1.51
CA ILE A 266 -9.95 -15.93 0.93
C ILE A 266 -8.93 -15.09 1.70
N HIS A 267 -9.23 -13.82 1.97
CA HIS A 267 -8.32 -12.92 2.71
C HIS A 267 -7.97 -13.47 4.10
N ARG A 268 -8.95 -14.01 4.83
CA ARG A 268 -8.72 -14.60 6.16
C ARG A 268 -7.95 -15.92 6.09
N THR A 269 -8.26 -16.79 5.12
CA THR A 269 -7.54 -18.06 4.91
C THR A 269 -6.07 -17.79 4.56
N LEU A 270 -5.82 -16.87 3.65
CA LEU A 270 -4.46 -16.45 3.29
C LEU A 270 -3.71 -15.85 4.50
N ALA A 271 -4.39 -15.11 5.39
CA ALA A 271 -3.77 -14.57 6.60
C ALA A 271 -3.27 -15.66 7.53
N TYR A 272 -4.04 -16.75 7.74
CA TYR A 272 -3.60 -17.90 8.54
C TYR A 272 -2.39 -18.59 7.91
N ILE A 273 -2.45 -18.87 6.60
CA ILE A 273 -1.34 -19.50 5.85
C ILE A 273 -0.08 -18.64 5.92
N THR A 274 -0.22 -17.34 5.67
CA THR A 274 0.90 -16.39 5.71
C THR A 274 1.54 -16.34 7.09
N THR A 275 0.74 -16.33 8.15
CA THR A 275 1.22 -16.33 9.53
C THR A 275 2.05 -17.58 9.82
N ILE A 276 1.54 -18.77 9.48
CA ILE A 276 2.26 -20.05 9.66
C ILE A 276 3.58 -20.04 8.89
N LEU A 277 3.59 -19.56 7.65
CA LEU A 277 4.80 -19.51 6.82
C LEU A 277 5.83 -18.50 7.33
N ILE A 278 5.41 -17.38 7.93
CA ILE A 278 6.32 -16.42 8.57
C ILE A 278 6.98 -17.05 9.81
N PHE A 279 6.26 -17.80 10.65
CA PHE A 279 6.84 -18.52 11.76
C PHE A 279 7.81 -19.62 11.30
N ALA A 280 7.45 -20.38 10.26
CA ALA A 280 8.33 -21.38 9.67
C ALA A 280 9.60 -20.75 9.08
N TRP A 281 9.46 -19.60 8.38
CA TRP A 281 10.59 -18.82 7.87
C TRP A 281 11.52 -18.38 9.02
N TRP A 282 10.97 -17.84 10.09
CA TRP A 282 11.74 -17.41 11.25
C TRP A 282 12.51 -18.58 11.89
N TRP A 283 11.85 -19.74 12.06
CA TRP A 283 12.50 -20.94 12.55
C TRP A 283 13.66 -21.38 11.65
N MET A 284 13.47 -21.37 10.34
CA MET A 284 14.53 -21.68 9.38
C MET A 284 15.67 -20.66 9.43
N SER A 285 15.37 -19.38 9.59
CA SER A 285 16.37 -18.31 9.65
C SER A 285 17.28 -18.44 10.88
N LYS A 286 16.76 -18.90 12.02
CA LYS A 286 17.55 -19.17 13.23
C LYS A 286 18.57 -20.27 13.04
N LYS A 287 18.23 -21.29 12.24
CA LYS A 287 19.12 -22.44 11.97
C LYS A 287 20.11 -22.18 10.82
N ALA A 288 19.90 -21.11 10.06
CA ALA A 288 20.76 -20.77 8.94
C ALA A 288 22.06 -20.14 9.43
N THR A 289 23.18 -20.48 8.81
CA THR A 289 24.41 -19.70 8.95
C THR A 289 24.19 -18.32 8.33
N GLY A 290 24.47 -17.26 9.10
CA GLY A 290 24.19 -15.91 8.65
C GLY A 290 24.89 -14.84 9.49
N THR A 291 24.78 -13.60 9.06
CA THR A 291 25.32 -12.45 9.77
C THR A 291 24.51 -12.10 11.01
N ALA A 292 25.12 -11.44 11.99
CA ALA A 292 24.42 -10.96 13.18
C ALA A 292 23.25 -10.02 12.82
N LEU A 293 23.40 -9.25 11.72
CA LEU A 293 22.36 -8.35 11.22
C LEU A 293 21.12 -9.13 10.76
N LEU A 294 21.29 -10.24 10.01
CA LEU A 294 20.18 -11.10 9.61
C LEU A 294 19.45 -11.66 10.82
N HIS A 295 20.17 -12.23 11.80
CA HIS A 295 19.56 -12.87 12.96
C HIS A 295 18.81 -11.88 13.87
N ARG A 296 19.35 -10.65 14.05
CA ARG A 296 18.66 -9.58 14.80
C ARG A 296 17.40 -9.12 14.09
N SER A 297 17.44 -9.02 12.77
CA SER A 297 16.31 -8.53 11.97
C SER A 297 15.22 -9.60 11.75
N ALA A 298 15.54 -10.89 11.92
CA ALA A 298 14.63 -11.98 11.63
C ALA A 298 13.41 -12.06 12.58
N LEU A 299 13.47 -11.45 13.76
CA LEU A 299 12.34 -11.38 14.70
C LEU A 299 11.29 -10.33 14.28
N LEU A 300 11.70 -9.29 13.54
CA LEU A 300 10.82 -8.19 13.16
C LEU A 300 9.54 -8.64 12.42
N PRO A 301 9.59 -9.50 11.38
CA PRO A 301 8.37 -9.98 10.73
C PRO A 301 7.42 -10.74 11.66
N VAL A 302 7.95 -11.46 12.65
CA VAL A 302 7.14 -12.21 13.62
C VAL A 302 6.34 -11.25 14.52
N LEU A 303 6.99 -10.20 15.01
CA LEU A 303 6.31 -9.16 15.79
C LEU A 303 5.26 -8.43 14.96
N LEU A 304 5.62 -8.09 13.72
CA LEU A 304 4.70 -7.41 12.81
C LEU A 304 3.50 -8.26 12.44
N VAL A 305 3.67 -9.57 12.17
CA VAL A 305 2.54 -10.44 11.82
C VAL A 305 1.61 -10.65 13.00
N PHE A 306 2.12 -10.70 14.22
CA PHE A 306 1.29 -10.78 15.43
C PHE A 306 0.40 -9.53 15.55
N VAL A 307 0.98 -8.34 15.44
CA VAL A 307 0.22 -7.07 15.44
C VAL A 307 -0.76 -7.00 14.27
N GLN A 308 -0.34 -7.47 13.09
CA GLN A 308 -1.16 -7.50 11.88
C GLN A 308 -2.42 -8.34 12.03
N VAL A 309 -2.29 -9.54 12.60
CA VAL A 309 -3.42 -10.44 12.85
C VAL A 309 -4.38 -9.82 13.86
N LEU A 310 -3.85 -9.27 14.96
CA LEU A 310 -4.67 -8.60 15.97
C LEU A 310 -5.47 -7.43 15.38
N LEU A 311 -4.81 -6.55 14.61
CA LEU A 311 -5.47 -5.43 13.95
C LEU A 311 -6.49 -5.91 12.92
N GLY A 312 -6.23 -7.03 12.22
CA GLY A 312 -7.18 -7.63 11.28
C GLY A 312 -8.45 -8.14 11.98
N ILE A 313 -8.29 -8.82 13.13
CA ILE A 313 -9.44 -9.27 13.96
C ILE A 313 -10.25 -8.06 14.44
N LEU A 314 -9.58 -7.04 14.98
CA LEU A 314 -10.24 -5.80 15.43
C LEU A 314 -10.95 -5.08 14.29
N ALA A 315 -10.35 -5.00 13.09
CA ALA A 315 -10.97 -4.38 11.92
C ALA A 315 -12.27 -5.09 11.51
N ILE A 316 -12.33 -6.41 11.65
CA ILE A 316 -13.55 -7.18 11.38
C ILE A 316 -14.60 -6.91 12.47
N LEU A 317 -14.25 -7.04 13.74
CA LEU A 317 -15.18 -6.88 14.86
C LEU A 317 -15.75 -5.45 14.96
N TYR A 318 -14.97 -4.45 14.56
CA TYR A 318 -15.39 -3.05 14.53
C TYR A 318 -15.89 -2.58 13.16
N SER A 319 -16.05 -3.48 12.18
CA SER A 319 -16.41 -3.12 10.81
C SER A 319 -17.77 -2.44 10.68
N VAL A 320 -18.71 -2.71 11.59
CA VAL A 320 -20.04 -2.07 11.65
C VAL A 320 -20.04 -0.69 12.34
N TYR A 321 -18.91 -0.26 12.88
CA TYR A 321 -18.73 1.03 13.55
C TYR A 321 -17.75 1.93 12.76
N PRO A 322 -18.21 2.71 11.75
CA PRO A 322 -17.34 3.41 10.80
C PRO A 322 -16.27 4.29 11.46
N LYS A 323 -16.63 5.05 12.50
CA LYS A 323 -15.70 5.95 13.19
C LYS A 323 -14.54 5.19 13.89
N LYS A 324 -14.84 4.03 14.52
CA LYS A 324 -13.82 3.18 15.17
C LYS A 324 -12.98 2.43 14.15
N LEU A 325 -13.60 2.00 13.05
CA LEU A 325 -12.93 1.24 11.99
C LEU A 325 -11.80 2.03 11.33
N ILE A 326 -11.95 3.34 11.10
CA ILE A 326 -10.96 4.15 10.35
C ILE A 326 -9.56 3.97 10.93
N GLY A 327 -9.36 4.25 12.21
CA GLY A 327 -8.04 4.16 12.83
C GLY A 327 -7.47 2.73 12.80
N ILE A 328 -8.30 1.72 13.09
CA ILE A 328 -7.91 0.31 13.12
C ILE A 328 -7.52 -0.17 11.71
N ALA A 329 -8.32 0.14 10.70
CA ALA A 329 -8.07 -0.29 9.32
C ALA A 329 -6.84 0.41 8.70
N VAL A 330 -6.62 1.69 9.02
CA VAL A 330 -5.40 2.43 8.63
C VAL A 330 -4.17 1.81 9.30
N ALA A 331 -4.24 1.49 10.59
CA ALA A 331 -3.16 0.82 11.30
C ALA A 331 -2.89 -0.58 10.71
N HIS A 332 -3.94 -1.36 10.40
CA HIS A 332 -3.82 -2.66 9.76
C HIS A 332 -3.13 -2.57 8.39
N GLN A 333 -3.51 -1.61 7.56
CA GLN A 333 -2.87 -1.34 6.26
C GLN A 333 -1.40 -0.93 6.43
N PHE A 334 -1.08 -0.10 7.43
CA PHE A 334 0.28 0.37 7.69
C PHE A 334 1.19 -0.77 8.15
N VAL A 335 0.75 -1.58 9.09
CA VAL A 335 1.52 -2.73 9.59
C VAL A 335 1.72 -3.78 8.49
N ALA A 336 0.73 -4.01 7.62
CA ALA A 336 0.86 -4.86 6.44
C ALA A 336 1.98 -4.39 5.50
N MET A 337 2.05 -3.07 5.25
CA MET A 337 3.13 -2.46 4.48
C MET A 337 4.50 -2.64 5.16
N LEU A 338 4.61 -2.40 6.47
CA LEU A 338 5.83 -2.64 7.23
C LEU A 338 6.27 -4.10 7.17
N LEU A 339 5.33 -5.03 7.24
CA LEU A 339 5.59 -6.47 7.13
C LEU A 339 6.19 -6.81 5.76
N LEU A 340 5.62 -6.29 4.67
CA LEU A 340 6.18 -6.46 3.33
C LEU A 340 7.58 -5.85 3.23
N LEU A 341 7.79 -4.62 3.71
CA LEU A 341 9.08 -3.95 3.67
C LEU A 341 10.14 -4.66 4.52
N SER A 342 9.75 -5.27 5.64
CA SER A 342 10.65 -6.10 6.45
C SER A 342 11.16 -7.31 5.66
N PHE A 343 10.30 -7.97 4.88
CA PHE A 343 10.72 -9.08 4.02
C PHE A 343 11.54 -8.63 2.81
N ILE A 344 11.27 -7.46 2.24
CA ILE A 344 12.11 -6.85 1.19
C ILE A 344 13.51 -6.56 1.74
N TYR A 345 13.61 -6.03 2.95
CA TYR A 345 14.88 -5.80 3.65
C TYR A 345 15.63 -7.12 3.89
N LEU A 346 14.95 -8.14 4.40
CA LEU A 346 15.54 -9.46 4.64
C LEU A 346 15.98 -10.13 3.32
N LEU A 347 15.18 -10.01 2.26
CA LEU A 347 15.53 -10.48 0.92
C LEU A 347 16.79 -9.79 0.41
N TYR A 348 16.97 -8.49 0.74
CA TYR A 348 18.17 -7.75 0.41
C TYR A 348 19.41 -8.31 1.14
N LEU A 349 19.28 -8.68 2.41
CA LEU A 349 20.37 -9.28 3.20
C LEU A 349 20.74 -10.69 2.76
N ILE A 350 19.79 -11.44 2.16
CA ILE A 350 19.99 -12.83 1.77
C ILE A 350 20.29 -12.92 0.27
N ARG A 351 21.44 -13.48 -0.10
CA ARG A 351 21.89 -13.64 -1.49
C ARG A 351 21.96 -15.12 -1.87
N ASN A 352 21.94 -15.39 -3.18
CA ASN A 352 22.32 -16.69 -3.68
C ASN A 352 23.80 -16.94 -3.42
N LYS A 353 24.18 -18.20 -3.19
CA LYS A 353 25.61 -18.55 -3.18
C LYS A 353 26.22 -18.17 -4.53
N PRO A 354 27.43 -17.61 -4.57
CA PRO A 354 28.16 -17.45 -5.83
C PRO A 354 28.21 -18.80 -6.53
N LEU A 355 28.06 -18.81 -7.85
CA LEU A 355 28.39 -19.97 -8.63
C LEU A 355 29.87 -20.28 -8.35
N LYS A 356 30.20 -21.50 -7.94
CA LYS A 356 31.60 -21.96 -7.90
C LYS A 356 32.09 -21.93 -9.34
N ASN A 357 33.01 -21.02 -9.64
CA ASN A 357 33.79 -21.08 -10.87
C ASN A 357 34.65 -22.35 -10.85
#